data_a0e2356637a210d0290fe09cadc9d272
#
_entry.id   a0e2356637a210d0290fe09cadc9d272
#
_cell.length_a   1.000
_cell.length_b   1.000
_cell.length_c   1.000
_cell.angle_alpha   90.00
_cell.angle_beta   90.00
_cell.angle_gamma   90.00
#
_symmetry.space_group_name_H-M   'P 1'
#
loop_
_entity.id
_entity.type
_entity.pdbx_description
1 polymer ?
#
loop_
_entity_poly.entity_id
_entity_poly.type
_entity_poly.pdbx_seq_one_letter_code
_entity_poly.pdbx_strand_id
1 'polypeptide(L)'
;GGNLSPEYSSILKLAGVEGGLENNVFKGQAKIFDGEQALLDTLDKRPEVFENFDMIVVRYEGPVGGPGMPEMLDSTSRITTLCREKNIVVALMTDGRFSGGSVGLVIGHVGPEAAVGGPIALIEEGDQIIVDLNKNEINCVELEDKNIYDIRMKDWQEKVSKNNGIHPAVGNADTRLLHKMRYSAVSAVFGAGMHPERKIFVTDPREAVKSSFTPQNKFRT
;
A
#
# COMPACT_ATOMS: atom_id res chain seq x y z
N GLY A 1 9.23 3.10 -8.83
CA GLY A 1 10.22 3.86 -8.01
C GLY A 1 9.56 4.95 -7.19
N GLY A 2 10.36 5.89 -6.72
CA GLY A 2 9.93 6.98 -5.86
C GLY A 2 10.02 6.65 -4.36
N ASN A 3 9.65 7.63 -3.50
CA ASN A 3 9.81 7.47 -2.05
C ASN A 3 8.78 6.52 -1.42
N LEU A 4 7.67 6.23 -2.11
CA LEU A 4 6.66 5.27 -1.64
C LEU A 4 6.92 3.83 -2.10
N SER A 5 7.64 3.65 -3.21
CA SER A 5 7.85 2.34 -3.80
C SER A 5 9.26 2.25 -4.38
N PRO A 6 10.23 1.67 -3.66
CA PRO A 6 11.56 1.39 -4.20
C PRO A 6 11.47 0.61 -5.51
N GLU A 7 12.54 0.61 -6.28
CA GLU A 7 12.59 0.02 -7.61
C GLU A 7 11.91 -1.36 -7.68
N TYR A 8 10.98 -1.50 -8.65
CA TYR A 8 10.22 -2.73 -8.95
C TYR A 8 9.31 -3.27 -7.85
N SER A 9 8.94 -2.47 -6.86
CA SER A 9 8.13 -2.93 -5.72
C SER A 9 6.63 -2.63 -5.85
N SER A 10 6.16 -2.13 -6.98
CA SER A 10 4.73 -1.87 -7.22
C SER A 10 4.31 -2.21 -8.64
N ILE A 11 3.02 -2.54 -8.80
CA ILE A 11 2.39 -2.81 -10.10
C ILE A 11 1.36 -1.72 -10.37
N LEU A 12 1.55 -1.00 -11.47
CA LEU A 12 0.63 0.05 -11.91
C LEU A 12 -0.20 -0.47 -13.09
N LYS A 13 -1.50 -0.23 -13.01
CA LYS A 13 -2.47 -0.50 -14.07
C LYS A 13 -3.20 0.79 -14.44
N LEU A 14 -3.23 1.07 -15.73
CA LEU A 14 -4.04 2.12 -16.34
C LEU A 14 -5.12 1.49 -17.19
N ALA A 15 -6.38 1.66 -16.83
CA ALA A 15 -7.49 1.18 -17.60
C ALA A 15 -8.65 2.19 -17.56
N GLY A 16 -8.98 2.80 -18.71
CA GLY A 16 -10.11 3.72 -18.82
C GLY A 16 -9.94 5.05 -18.08
N VAL A 17 -8.71 5.53 -17.93
CA VAL A 17 -8.41 6.84 -17.31
C VAL A 17 -8.41 7.89 -18.40
N GLU A 18 -9.61 8.32 -18.82
CA GLU A 18 -9.74 9.53 -19.62
C GLU A 18 -9.92 10.71 -18.66
N GLY A 19 -8.94 11.61 -18.60
CA GLY A 19 -9.04 12.90 -17.90
C GLY A 19 -8.37 13.03 -16.54
N GLY A 20 -7.77 12.01 -15.96
CA GLY A 20 -7.09 12.09 -14.65
C GLY A 20 -5.59 12.39 -14.69
N LEU A 21 -4.99 12.37 -15.88
CA LEU A 21 -3.54 12.55 -16.05
C LEU A 21 -3.25 13.85 -16.82
N GLU A 22 -2.42 14.70 -16.23
CA GLU A 22 -1.84 15.84 -16.92
C GLU A 22 -0.38 15.52 -17.29
N ASN A 23 -0.05 15.49 -18.59
CA ASN A 23 1.28 15.10 -19.07
C ASN A 23 1.80 13.76 -18.51
N ASN A 24 0.93 12.75 -18.39
CA ASN A 24 1.21 11.45 -17.77
C ASN A 24 1.57 11.54 -16.26
N VAL A 25 1.13 12.58 -15.58
CA VAL A 25 1.30 12.75 -14.14
C VAL A 25 -0.09 12.84 -13.49
N PHE A 26 -0.32 12.02 -12.47
CA PHE A 26 -1.46 12.15 -11.57
C PHE A 26 -1.00 12.85 -10.29
N LYS A 27 -1.81 13.79 -9.81
CA LYS A 27 -1.63 14.45 -8.51
C LYS A 27 -2.93 14.37 -7.75
N GLY A 28 -2.89 13.83 -6.55
CA GLY A 28 -4.08 13.68 -5.73
C GLY A 28 -3.78 13.81 -4.25
N GLN A 29 -4.83 14.09 -3.47
CA GLN A 29 -4.75 14.09 -2.02
C GLN A 29 -5.06 12.70 -1.47
N ALA A 30 -4.27 12.24 -0.52
CA ALA A 30 -4.43 10.94 0.09
C ALA A 30 -5.69 10.86 0.95
N LYS A 31 -6.51 9.84 0.69
CA LYS A 31 -7.58 9.38 1.57
C LYS A 31 -7.23 8.01 2.13
N ILE A 32 -7.04 7.93 3.44
CA ILE A 32 -6.42 6.80 4.09
C ILE A 32 -7.45 5.83 4.66
N PHE A 33 -7.28 4.55 4.33
CA PHE A 33 -8.09 3.46 4.86
C PHE A 33 -7.19 2.34 5.36
N ASP A 34 -7.25 2.06 6.65
CA ASP A 34 -6.54 0.94 7.26
C ASP A 34 -7.39 -0.33 7.13
N GLY A 35 -7.17 -1.05 6.03
CA GLY A 35 -7.93 -2.23 5.60
C GLY A 35 -9.09 -1.92 4.65
N GLU A 36 -9.47 -2.92 3.83
CA GLU A 36 -10.56 -2.80 2.86
C GLU A 36 -11.90 -2.49 3.54
N GLN A 37 -12.16 -3.07 4.73
CA GLN A 37 -13.42 -2.87 5.43
C GLN A 37 -13.66 -1.40 5.80
N ALA A 38 -12.61 -0.66 6.18
CA ALA A 38 -12.73 0.76 6.49
C ALA A 38 -13.16 1.58 5.25
N LEU A 39 -12.66 1.21 4.07
CA LEU A 39 -13.06 1.81 2.80
C LEU A 39 -14.52 1.48 2.47
N LEU A 40 -14.92 0.19 2.57
CA LEU A 40 -16.29 -0.25 2.31
C LEU A 40 -17.29 0.43 3.23
N ASP A 41 -16.99 0.51 4.52
CA ASP A 41 -17.81 1.21 5.51
C ASP A 41 -18.01 2.68 5.18
N THR A 42 -16.96 3.33 4.65
CA THR A 42 -17.03 4.74 4.25
C THR A 42 -17.84 4.91 2.97
N LEU A 43 -17.68 4.03 1.99
CA LEU A 43 -18.48 4.04 0.77
C LEU A 43 -19.99 3.87 1.06
N ASP A 44 -20.34 3.05 2.06
CA ASP A 44 -21.72 2.82 2.45
C ASP A 44 -22.33 3.97 3.26
N LYS A 45 -21.55 4.58 4.16
CA LYS A 45 -22.06 5.54 5.16
C LYS A 45 -21.84 7.00 4.78
N ARG A 46 -20.78 7.28 4.05
CA ARG A 46 -20.35 8.65 3.72
C ARG A 46 -19.74 8.76 2.32
N PRO A 47 -20.46 8.38 1.26
CA PRO A 47 -19.93 8.44 -0.10
C PRO A 47 -19.61 9.87 -0.56
N GLU A 48 -20.14 10.87 0.13
CA GLU A 48 -19.91 12.29 -0.16
C GLU A 48 -18.47 12.75 0.10
N VAL A 49 -17.71 12.03 0.93
CA VAL A 49 -16.33 12.43 1.28
C VAL A 49 -15.32 12.22 0.14
N PHE A 50 -15.69 11.43 -0.88
CA PHE A 50 -14.83 11.19 -2.03
C PHE A 50 -14.96 12.35 -3.04
N GLU A 51 -13.81 12.92 -3.38
CA GLU A 51 -13.71 14.08 -4.26
C GLU A 51 -12.91 13.78 -5.52
N ASN A 52 -12.93 14.70 -6.47
CA ASN A 52 -12.18 14.57 -7.71
C ASN A 52 -10.68 14.63 -7.42
N PHE A 53 -9.91 13.72 -8.02
CA PHE A 53 -8.47 13.55 -7.83
C PHE A 53 -8.04 13.04 -6.44
N ASP A 54 -8.94 12.42 -5.67
CA ASP A 54 -8.51 11.69 -4.49
C ASP A 54 -7.58 10.52 -4.88
N MET A 55 -6.52 10.34 -4.09
CA MET A 55 -5.72 9.11 -4.05
C MET A 55 -6.20 8.26 -2.88
N ILE A 56 -7.02 7.27 -3.15
CA ILE A 56 -7.54 6.35 -2.14
C ILE A 56 -6.43 5.34 -1.80
N VAL A 57 -5.96 5.34 -0.56
CA VAL A 57 -4.87 4.50 -0.08
C VAL A 57 -5.40 3.47 0.89
N VAL A 58 -5.38 2.19 0.50
CA VAL A 58 -5.77 1.06 1.36
C VAL A 58 -4.51 0.36 1.86
N ARG A 59 -4.30 0.37 3.17
CA ARG A 59 -3.08 -0.12 3.83
C ARG A 59 -3.33 -1.38 4.65
N TYR A 60 -2.24 -2.07 4.99
CA TYR A 60 -2.22 -3.28 5.82
C TYR A 60 -2.90 -4.50 5.17
N GLU A 61 -3.02 -4.50 3.84
CA GLU A 61 -3.56 -5.59 3.03
C GLU A 61 -2.45 -6.38 2.30
N GLY A 62 -1.19 -6.02 2.52
CA GLY A 62 -0.03 -6.75 1.99
C GLY A 62 0.14 -8.15 2.60
N PRO A 63 1.16 -8.92 2.19
CA PRO A 63 1.35 -10.32 2.60
C PRO A 63 1.37 -10.54 4.11
N VAL A 64 1.91 -9.60 4.87
CA VAL A 64 1.99 -9.66 6.34
C VAL A 64 0.73 -9.11 6.99
N GLY A 65 0.21 -7.98 6.48
CA GLY A 65 -0.99 -7.32 6.98
C GLY A 65 -2.24 -8.14 6.74
N GLY A 66 -2.47 -8.51 5.47
CA GLY A 66 -3.58 -9.34 5.00
C GLY A 66 -3.10 -10.71 4.53
N PRO A 67 -2.93 -11.71 5.41
CA PRO A 67 -2.40 -13.01 5.03
C PRO A 67 -3.18 -13.66 3.89
N GLY A 68 -2.47 -14.05 2.82
CA GLY A 68 -3.07 -14.57 1.59
C GLY A 68 -3.39 -13.48 0.57
N MET A 69 -3.23 -12.21 0.91
CA MET A 69 -3.50 -11.05 0.04
C MET A 69 -4.81 -11.21 -0.74
N PRO A 70 -5.97 -11.17 -0.09
CA PRO A 70 -7.26 -11.29 -0.78
C PRO A 70 -7.40 -10.19 -1.84
N GLU A 71 -8.03 -10.52 -2.96
CA GLU A 71 -8.34 -9.51 -3.98
C GLU A 71 -9.46 -8.60 -3.50
N MET A 72 -9.21 -7.29 -3.52
CA MET A 72 -10.19 -6.27 -3.19
C MET A 72 -11.08 -6.00 -4.41
N LEU A 73 -12.09 -6.86 -4.64
CA LEU A 73 -13.01 -6.74 -5.77
C LEU A 73 -14.18 -5.82 -5.45
N ASP A 74 -14.76 -5.92 -4.25
CA ASP A 74 -15.97 -5.18 -3.88
C ASP A 74 -15.69 -3.67 -3.80
N SER A 75 -14.63 -3.27 -3.14
CA SER A 75 -14.20 -1.87 -3.05
C SER A 75 -13.95 -1.25 -4.42
N THR A 76 -13.25 -1.94 -5.32
CA THR A 76 -12.97 -1.41 -6.68
C THR A 76 -14.24 -1.29 -7.53
N SER A 77 -15.17 -2.21 -7.40
CA SER A 77 -16.45 -2.18 -8.10
C SER A 77 -17.31 -1.00 -7.63
N ARG A 78 -17.41 -0.80 -6.32
CA ARG A 78 -18.18 0.31 -5.71
C ARG A 78 -17.57 1.68 -6.04
N ILE A 79 -16.24 1.81 -5.97
CA ILE A 79 -15.56 3.05 -6.38
C ILE A 79 -15.82 3.36 -7.85
N THR A 80 -15.75 2.36 -8.73
CA THR A 80 -16.06 2.56 -10.14
C THR A 80 -17.48 3.08 -10.34
N THR A 81 -18.45 2.55 -9.59
CA THR A 81 -19.84 3.02 -9.62
C THR A 81 -19.94 4.46 -9.11
N LEU A 82 -19.35 4.75 -7.95
CA LEU A 82 -19.32 6.09 -7.35
C LEU A 82 -18.72 7.15 -8.30
N CYS A 83 -17.59 6.80 -8.94
CA CYS A 83 -16.93 7.69 -9.90
C CYS A 83 -17.83 8.04 -11.08
N ARG A 84 -18.59 7.07 -11.60
CA ARG A 84 -19.56 7.31 -12.68
C ARG A 84 -20.73 8.17 -12.22
N GLU A 85 -21.30 7.90 -11.05
CA GLU A 85 -22.43 8.64 -10.50
C GLU A 85 -22.08 10.09 -10.18
N LYS A 86 -20.91 10.32 -9.60
CA LYS A 86 -20.42 11.65 -9.23
C LYS A 86 -19.68 12.39 -10.35
N ASN A 87 -19.36 11.70 -11.45
CA ASN A 87 -18.50 12.23 -12.52
C ASN A 87 -17.16 12.74 -12.00
N ILE A 88 -16.50 11.93 -11.16
CA ILE A 88 -15.18 12.22 -10.59
C ILE A 88 -14.16 11.16 -11.03
N VAL A 89 -12.89 11.54 -11.00
CA VAL A 89 -11.74 10.65 -11.23
C VAL A 89 -10.99 10.48 -9.93
N VAL A 90 -10.75 9.26 -9.51
CA VAL A 90 -9.91 8.94 -8.35
C VAL A 90 -8.86 7.91 -8.74
N ALA A 91 -7.77 7.86 -7.98
CA ALA A 91 -6.77 6.81 -8.09
C ALA A 91 -6.80 5.89 -6.87
N LEU A 92 -6.36 4.64 -7.05
CA LEU A 92 -6.35 3.63 -6.01
C LEU A 92 -4.92 3.15 -5.76
N MET A 93 -4.50 3.10 -4.51
CA MET A 93 -3.19 2.59 -4.10
C MET A 93 -3.32 1.62 -2.93
N THR A 94 -2.58 0.51 -2.96
CA THR A 94 -2.56 -0.47 -1.86
C THR A 94 -1.23 -1.22 -1.78
N ASP A 95 -0.87 -1.64 -0.59
CA ASP A 95 0.19 -2.62 -0.36
C ASP A 95 -0.27 -4.08 -0.59
N GLY A 96 -1.58 -4.29 -0.68
CA GLY A 96 -2.22 -5.53 -1.11
C GLY A 96 -2.40 -5.60 -2.62
N ARG A 97 -3.52 -6.15 -3.08
CA ARG A 97 -3.86 -6.24 -4.52
C ARG A 97 -5.32 -5.94 -4.81
N PHE A 98 -5.53 -5.26 -5.92
CA PHE A 98 -6.86 -5.07 -6.48
C PHE A 98 -7.17 -6.13 -7.54
N SER A 99 -8.46 -6.32 -7.82
CA SER A 99 -8.92 -7.23 -8.87
C SER A 99 -8.38 -6.83 -10.25
N GLY A 100 -8.14 -7.82 -11.11
CA GLY A 100 -7.78 -7.62 -12.51
C GLY A 100 -8.80 -6.83 -13.33
N GLY A 101 -10.07 -6.80 -12.91
CA GLY A 101 -11.16 -6.04 -13.52
C GLY A 101 -11.22 -4.56 -13.12
N SER A 102 -10.36 -4.09 -12.22
CA SER A 102 -10.36 -2.69 -11.76
C SER A 102 -10.12 -1.72 -12.91
N VAL A 103 -10.87 -0.61 -12.91
CA VAL A 103 -10.80 0.48 -13.89
C VAL A 103 -10.20 1.71 -13.20
N GLY A 104 -9.47 2.53 -13.94
CA GLY A 104 -8.83 3.75 -13.42
C GLY A 104 -7.31 3.62 -13.29
N LEU A 105 -6.71 4.55 -12.58
CA LEU A 105 -5.31 4.49 -12.14
C LEU A 105 -5.26 3.65 -10.86
N VAL A 106 -4.72 2.44 -10.97
CA VAL A 106 -4.68 1.48 -9.87
C VAL A 106 -3.25 1.01 -9.63
N ILE A 107 -2.79 1.13 -8.39
CA ILE A 107 -1.43 0.78 -7.97
C ILE A 107 -1.52 -0.26 -6.87
N GLY A 108 -1.07 -1.48 -7.16
CA GLY A 108 -1.00 -2.58 -6.20
C GLY A 108 0.42 -2.94 -5.82
N HIS A 109 0.55 -3.77 -4.79
CA HIS A 109 1.82 -4.31 -4.29
C HIS A 109 2.84 -3.22 -3.92
N VAL A 110 2.34 -2.07 -3.42
CA VAL A 110 3.24 -0.99 -2.96
C VAL A 110 4.06 -1.50 -1.79
N GLY A 111 5.35 -1.56 -2.00
CA GLY A 111 6.28 -2.14 -1.05
C GLY A 111 7.53 -1.31 -0.83
N PRO A 112 8.13 -1.42 0.37
CA PRO A 112 7.72 -2.26 1.51
C PRO A 112 6.32 -1.95 2.03
N GLU A 113 5.58 -2.99 2.43
CA GLU A 113 4.18 -2.85 2.87
C GLU A 113 4.02 -2.18 4.24
N ALA A 114 2.82 -1.66 4.53
CA ALA A 114 2.54 -0.93 5.76
C ALA A 114 2.77 -1.76 7.03
N ALA A 115 2.44 -3.06 7.00
CA ALA A 115 2.56 -3.95 8.15
C ALA A 115 4.01 -4.19 8.60
N VAL A 116 4.99 -3.90 7.74
CA VAL A 116 6.43 -3.97 8.08
C VAL A 116 7.08 -2.59 8.19
N GLY A 117 6.30 -1.53 8.23
CA GLY A 117 6.79 -0.15 8.36
C GLY A 117 7.26 0.47 7.04
N GLY A 118 6.75 0.00 5.91
CA GLY A 118 7.01 0.62 4.62
C GLY A 118 6.48 2.06 4.55
N PRO A 119 6.99 2.88 3.61
CA PRO A 119 6.60 4.28 3.51
C PRO A 119 5.09 4.52 3.36
N ILE A 120 4.36 3.59 2.76
CA ILE A 120 2.90 3.66 2.64
C ILE A 120 2.20 3.73 4.02
N ALA A 121 2.81 3.17 5.08
CA ALA A 121 2.29 3.26 6.45
C ALA A 121 2.36 4.67 7.03
N LEU A 122 3.22 5.53 6.47
CA LEU A 122 3.54 6.86 6.98
C LEU A 122 2.73 7.96 6.29
N ILE A 123 1.95 7.63 5.26
CA ILE A 123 1.07 8.60 4.59
C ILE A 123 -0.05 8.98 5.57
N GLU A 124 -0.36 10.27 5.64
CA GLU A 124 -1.47 10.79 6.43
C GLU A 124 -2.58 11.34 5.54
N GLU A 125 -3.76 11.50 6.11
CA GLU A 125 -4.93 12.05 5.40
C GLU A 125 -4.61 13.44 4.86
N GLY A 126 -4.85 13.66 3.57
CA GLY A 126 -4.61 14.92 2.88
C GLY A 126 -3.19 15.11 2.33
N ASP A 127 -2.25 14.18 2.57
CA ASP A 127 -0.91 14.24 1.97
C ASP A 127 -1.01 14.26 0.43
N GLN A 128 -0.09 14.98 -0.20
CA GLN A 128 -0.06 15.05 -1.66
C GLN A 128 0.71 13.87 -2.27
N ILE A 129 0.01 13.07 -3.06
CA ILE A 129 0.58 11.94 -3.79
C ILE A 129 0.77 12.31 -5.26
N ILE A 130 1.96 12.05 -5.78
CA ILE A 130 2.32 12.25 -7.18
C ILE A 130 2.69 10.91 -7.80
N VAL A 131 1.99 10.54 -8.87
CA VAL A 131 2.33 9.39 -9.71
C VAL A 131 2.82 9.90 -11.06
N ASP A 132 4.12 9.78 -11.32
CA ASP A 132 4.77 10.21 -12.55
C ASP A 132 5.05 9.00 -13.44
N LEU A 133 4.23 8.82 -14.49
CA LEU A 133 4.37 7.69 -15.41
C LEU A 133 5.60 7.84 -16.32
N ASN A 134 6.09 9.05 -16.54
CA ASN A 134 7.26 9.26 -17.37
C ASN A 134 8.54 8.79 -16.66
N LYS A 135 8.55 8.90 -15.32
CA LYS A 135 9.67 8.46 -14.48
C LYS A 135 9.46 7.09 -13.84
N ASN A 136 8.24 6.54 -13.91
CA ASN A 136 7.82 5.37 -13.16
C ASN A 136 8.01 5.54 -11.64
N GLU A 137 7.58 6.66 -11.10
CA GLU A 137 7.73 7.03 -9.69
C GLU A 137 6.38 7.30 -9.02
N ILE A 138 6.32 6.94 -7.74
CA ILE A 138 5.22 7.25 -6.84
C ILE A 138 5.81 7.93 -5.61
N ASN A 139 5.42 9.18 -5.39
CA ASN A 139 5.97 10.01 -4.32
C ASN A 139 4.85 10.59 -3.44
N CYS A 140 5.09 10.62 -2.14
CA CYS A 140 4.39 11.46 -1.18
C CYS A 140 5.27 12.68 -0.91
N VAL A 141 4.74 13.86 -1.16
CA VAL A 141 5.51 15.12 -1.08
C VAL A 141 6.00 15.37 0.35
N GLU A 142 5.14 15.13 1.33
CA GLU A 142 5.44 15.36 2.73
C GLU A 142 6.57 14.45 3.24
N LEU A 143 6.66 13.22 2.69
CA LEU A 143 7.72 12.28 3.06
C LEU A 143 9.09 12.55 2.39
N GLU A 144 9.19 13.57 1.54
CA GLU A 144 10.48 14.09 1.07
C GLU A 144 11.23 14.81 2.19
N ASP A 145 10.49 15.43 3.13
CA ASP A 145 11.08 15.99 4.34
C ASP A 145 11.47 14.86 5.33
N LYS A 146 12.78 14.73 5.53
CA LYS A 146 13.33 13.71 6.41
C LYS A 146 12.80 13.83 7.86
N ASN A 147 12.56 15.05 8.34
CA ASN A 147 12.06 15.24 9.70
C ASN A 147 10.63 14.71 9.85
N ILE A 148 9.76 14.99 8.86
CA ILE A 148 8.39 14.45 8.82
C ILE A 148 8.44 12.92 8.76
N TYR A 149 9.27 12.37 7.87
CA TYR A 149 9.46 10.93 7.76
C TYR A 149 9.88 10.31 9.10
N ASP A 150 10.90 10.85 9.74
CA ASP A 150 11.46 10.31 11.00
C ASP A 150 10.43 10.42 12.16
N ILE A 151 9.66 11.49 12.24
CA ILE A 151 8.59 11.67 13.23
C ILE A 151 7.49 10.61 13.04
N ARG A 152 6.98 10.46 11.81
CA ARG A 152 5.91 9.50 11.50
C ARG A 152 6.39 8.05 11.67
N MET A 153 7.63 7.75 11.30
CA MET A 153 8.25 6.44 11.53
C MET A 153 8.35 6.11 13.02
N LYS A 154 8.75 7.07 13.83
CA LYS A 154 8.83 6.90 15.28
C LYS A 154 7.45 6.61 15.89
N ASP A 155 6.42 7.35 15.48
CA ASP A 155 5.03 7.10 15.91
C ASP A 155 4.56 5.69 15.52
N TRP A 156 4.82 5.29 14.28
CA TRP A 156 4.51 3.93 13.81
C TRP A 156 5.22 2.86 14.67
N GLN A 157 6.52 3.03 14.94
CA GLN A 157 7.31 2.11 15.78
C GLN A 157 6.79 2.03 17.22
N GLU A 158 6.37 3.16 17.78
CA GLU A 158 5.75 3.20 19.12
C GLU A 158 4.44 2.42 19.16
N LYS A 159 3.58 2.57 18.15
CA LYS A 159 2.33 1.80 18.02
C LYS A 159 2.59 0.29 17.95
N VAL A 160 3.56 -0.11 17.15
CA VAL A 160 3.99 -1.51 17.03
C VAL A 160 4.53 -2.04 18.36
N SER A 161 5.41 -1.29 19.01
CA SER A 161 6.02 -1.67 20.30
C SER A 161 4.98 -1.86 21.41
N LYS A 162 3.98 -0.97 21.46
CA LYS A 162 2.88 -1.03 22.45
C LYS A 162 1.89 -2.17 22.17
N ASN A 163 1.89 -2.75 20.98
CA ASN A 163 0.96 -3.80 20.54
C ASN A 163 1.68 -5.11 20.17
N ASN A 164 2.57 -5.59 21.02
CA ASN A 164 3.25 -6.88 20.87
C ASN A 164 3.95 -7.07 19.50
N GLY A 165 4.47 -6.00 18.93
CA GLY A 165 5.22 -6.06 17.69
C GLY A 165 4.37 -6.09 16.41
N ILE A 166 3.09 -5.82 16.49
CA ILE A 166 2.17 -5.74 15.35
C ILE A 166 1.48 -4.38 15.39
N HIS A 167 1.43 -3.67 14.27
CA HIS A 167 0.70 -2.40 14.24
C HIS A 167 -0.80 -2.62 14.52
N PRO A 168 -1.48 -1.78 15.34
CA PRO A 168 -2.89 -1.97 15.70
C PRO A 168 -3.87 -2.02 14.52
N ALA A 169 -3.53 -1.37 13.41
CA ALA A 169 -4.33 -1.37 12.20
C ALA A 169 -4.28 -2.70 11.42
N VAL A 170 -3.32 -3.57 11.73
CA VAL A 170 -3.27 -4.92 11.13
C VAL A 170 -4.43 -5.74 11.65
N GLY A 171 -5.33 -6.14 10.76
CA GLY A 171 -6.50 -6.94 11.09
C GLY A 171 -6.17 -8.24 11.84
N ASN A 172 -7.12 -8.76 12.59
CA ASN A 172 -6.96 -10.01 13.30
C ASN A 172 -6.81 -11.18 12.32
N ALA A 173 -5.90 -12.09 12.64
CA ALA A 173 -5.83 -13.38 11.97
C ALA A 173 -6.73 -14.36 12.74
N ASP A 174 -8.00 -14.50 12.35
CA ASP A 174 -9.03 -15.22 13.11
C ASP A 174 -8.83 -16.74 13.17
N THR A 175 -7.90 -17.26 12.38
CA THR A 175 -7.59 -18.68 12.36
C THR A 175 -6.12 -18.98 12.62
N ARG A 176 -5.83 -20.18 13.14
CA ARG A 176 -4.44 -20.65 13.30
C ARG A 176 -3.67 -20.69 11.97
N LEU A 177 -4.36 -20.92 10.86
CA LEU A 177 -3.76 -20.92 9.54
C LEU A 177 -3.31 -19.51 9.14
N LEU A 178 -4.19 -18.51 9.26
CA LEU A 178 -3.87 -17.11 8.96
C LEU A 178 -2.74 -16.58 9.85
N HIS A 179 -2.70 -16.98 11.13
CA HIS A 179 -1.55 -16.68 12.01
C HIS A 179 -0.25 -17.25 11.47
N LYS A 180 -0.24 -18.51 11.05
CA LYS A 180 0.95 -19.15 10.47
C LYS A 180 1.37 -18.48 9.17
N MET A 181 0.42 -18.15 8.31
CA MET A 181 0.68 -17.45 7.05
C MET A 181 1.31 -16.08 7.32
N ARG A 182 0.71 -15.25 8.19
CA ARG A 182 1.26 -13.96 8.59
C ARG A 182 2.68 -14.08 9.12
N TYR A 183 2.92 -15.03 10.01
CA TYR A 183 4.22 -15.25 10.64
C TYR A 183 5.31 -15.62 9.63
N SER A 184 4.97 -16.38 8.59
CA SER A 184 5.91 -16.85 7.57
C SER A 184 5.97 -15.94 6.33
N ALA A 185 4.98 -15.09 6.11
CA ALA A 185 4.92 -14.24 4.94
C ALA A 185 6.07 -13.24 4.89
N VAL A 186 6.65 -13.03 3.72
CA VAL A 186 7.60 -11.96 3.46
C VAL A 186 6.93 -10.89 2.59
N SER A 187 7.42 -9.65 2.69
CA SER A 187 6.87 -8.53 1.92
C SER A 187 6.86 -8.81 0.41
N ALA A 188 5.97 -8.15 -0.31
CA ALA A 188 5.89 -8.22 -1.77
C ALA A 188 7.21 -7.85 -2.46
N VAL A 189 8.02 -6.97 -1.87
CA VAL A 189 9.39 -6.63 -2.31
C VAL A 189 10.27 -7.88 -2.45
N PHE A 190 10.03 -8.90 -1.63
CA PHE A 190 10.76 -10.19 -1.62
C PHE A 190 9.95 -11.33 -2.25
N GLY A 191 8.93 -11.00 -3.05
CA GLY A 191 8.13 -11.97 -3.78
C GLY A 191 6.94 -12.54 -3.02
N ALA A 192 6.54 -11.97 -1.89
CA ALA A 192 5.35 -12.35 -1.11
C ALA A 192 5.28 -13.85 -0.74
N GLY A 193 6.41 -14.55 -0.72
CA GLY A 193 6.49 -15.96 -0.38
C GLY A 193 6.38 -16.23 1.11
N MET A 194 6.56 -17.49 1.50
CA MET A 194 6.63 -17.92 2.91
C MET A 194 8.07 -18.32 3.24
N HIS A 195 8.63 -17.74 4.29
CA HIS A 195 9.97 -18.05 4.74
C HIS A 195 9.99 -18.57 6.18
N PRO A 196 10.62 -19.73 6.46
CA PRO A 196 10.58 -20.34 7.79
C PRO A 196 11.35 -19.55 8.87
N GLU A 197 12.34 -18.74 8.47
CA GLU A 197 13.24 -18.02 9.40
C GLU A 197 13.04 -16.50 9.34
N ARG A 198 11.82 -16.04 9.10
CA ARG A 198 11.55 -14.62 8.98
C ARG A 198 11.92 -13.86 10.25
N LYS A 199 12.76 -12.84 10.11
CA LYS A 199 12.88 -11.75 11.08
C LYS A 199 11.73 -10.78 10.84
N ILE A 200 10.79 -10.69 11.78
CA ILE A 200 9.54 -9.92 11.66
C ILE A 200 9.77 -8.39 11.58
N PHE A 201 10.96 -7.91 11.94
CA PHE A 201 11.21 -6.48 12.02
C PHE A 201 12.43 -6.08 11.21
N VAL A 202 12.17 -5.21 10.26
CA VAL A 202 13.19 -4.37 9.65
C VAL A 202 13.20 -3.08 10.44
N THR A 203 14.31 -2.80 11.09
CA THR A 203 14.49 -1.56 11.88
C THR A 203 14.50 -0.31 10.99
N ASP A 204 14.86 -0.45 9.71
CA ASP A 204 14.70 0.55 8.67
C ASP A 204 14.34 -0.13 7.35
N PRO A 205 13.18 0.16 6.75
CA PRO A 205 12.76 -0.40 5.47
C PRO A 205 13.78 -0.16 4.34
N ARG A 206 14.52 0.96 4.40
CA ARG A 206 15.58 1.30 3.44
C ARG A 206 16.81 0.40 3.56
N GLU A 207 17.11 -0.09 4.76
CA GLU A 207 18.18 -1.04 4.99
C GLU A 207 17.81 -2.47 4.59
N ALA A 208 16.52 -2.83 4.72
CA ALA A 208 16.03 -4.14 4.28
C ALA A 208 16.22 -4.33 2.78
N VAL A 209 15.94 -3.30 2.00
CA VAL A 209 16.14 -3.32 0.55
C VAL A 209 17.64 -3.51 0.22
N LYS A 210 18.54 -2.87 0.95
CA LYS A 210 20.00 -3.01 0.72
C LYS A 210 20.56 -4.36 1.12
N SER A 211 20.03 -4.98 2.20
CA SER A 211 20.57 -6.24 2.72
C SER A 211 20.08 -7.48 1.96
N SER A 212 18.97 -7.38 1.23
CA SER A 212 18.36 -8.51 0.52
C SER A 212 18.82 -8.66 -0.93
N PHE A 213 19.46 -7.64 -1.50
CA PHE A 213 20.02 -7.69 -2.85
C PHE A 213 21.45 -8.23 -2.92
N THR A 214 21.88 -9.07 -2.00
CA THR A 214 23.06 -9.91 -2.25
C THR A 214 22.55 -11.12 -3.02
N PRO A 215 22.85 -11.26 -4.34
CA PRO A 215 22.46 -12.44 -5.09
C PRO A 215 23.18 -13.65 -4.49
N GLN A 216 22.52 -14.42 -3.67
CA GLN A 216 22.99 -15.76 -3.37
C GLN A 216 22.71 -16.65 -4.59
N ASN A 217 23.39 -16.37 -5.70
CA ASN A 217 23.54 -17.32 -6.78
C ASN A 217 24.38 -18.48 -6.28
N LYS A 218 23.71 -19.49 -5.74
CA LYS A 218 24.22 -20.86 -5.73
C LYS A 218 23.04 -21.83 -5.85
N PHE A 219 22.44 -21.87 -7.04
CA PHE A 219 21.91 -23.13 -7.51
C PHE A 219 23.12 -24.04 -7.78
N ARG A 220 23.41 -24.93 -6.86
CA ARG A 220 24.30 -26.05 -7.12
C ARG A 220 23.53 -27.06 -7.95
N THR A 221 24.08 -27.35 -9.10
CA THR A 221 23.83 -28.52 -9.96
C THR A 221 23.84 -29.81 -9.15
#